data_b239415832b86a4dc762095f840da9cc
#
_entry.id   b239415832b86a4dc762095f840da9cc
#
_cell.length_a   1.000
_cell.length_b   1.000
_cell.length_c   1.000
_cell.angle_alpha   90.00
_cell.angle_beta   90.00
_cell.angle_gamma   90.00
#
_symmetry.space_group_name_H-M   'P 1'
#
loop_
_entity.id
_entity.type
_entity.pdbx_description
1 polymer ?
#
loop_
_entity_poly.entity_id
_entity_poly.type
_entity_poly.pdbx_seq_one_letter_code
_entity_poly.pdbx_strand_id
1 'polypeptide(L)'
;MMTAAMQTGSASDPAAGAALGKSNILAVASGKGGVGKTWFSITLAHALARAGHRTLLFDGDLGLANIDVQLGVTPRRDLGSVIAGQTTMAQAVDHYAEGGFDIIAGRSGSGNLATLPPSRLIALRTELHAIAQGYDWVVLDLGAGIERAVRILVGRSRTCLVVATDEPTSITDAYAFIKVTALDHLAEDIRIVVNMAAGTRDGERTYGTLRKACREFLKIEPPLAGIIRRDDHVKDCIRRQTSLLTRHPNTEAALDVETIAGTLTTQR
;
A
#
# COMPACT_ATOMS: atom_id res chain seq x y z
N MET A 1 -5.95 54.12 38.34
CA MET A 1 -6.18 52.66 38.19
C MET A 1 -6.07 52.31 36.73
N MET A 2 -4.90 51.86 36.26
CA MET A 2 -4.65 51.45 34.88
C MET A 2 -4.71 49.95 34.78
N THR A 3 -5.62 49.45 33.96
CA THR A 3 -5.81 48.03 33.69
C THR A 3 -4.95 47.65 32.46
N ALA A 4 -3.94 46.84 32.66
CA ALA A 4 -3.09 46.31 31.60
C ALA A 4 -3.79 45.14 30.90
N ALA A 5 -3.99 45.27 29.60
CA ALA A 5 -4.47 44.18 28.74
C ALA A 5 -3.31 43.26 28.36
N MET A 6 -3.35 42.01 28.78
CA MET A 6 -2.46 40.94 28.33
C MET A 6 -2.86 40.51 26.91
N GLN A 7 -2.00 40.80 25.94
CA GLN A 7 -2.06 40.21 24.60
C GLN A 7 -1.41 38.85 24.65
N THR A 8 -2.23 37.78 24.48
CA THR A 8 -1.74 36.42 24.20
C THR A 8 -1.41 36.32 22.72
N GLY A 9 -0.13 36.42 22.39
CA GLY A 9 0.35 36.10 21.05
C GLY A 9 0.27 34.60 20.78
N SER A 10 -0.56 34.20 19.82
CA SER A 10 -0.54 32.87 19.27
C SER A 10 0.71 32.69 18.42
N ALA A 11 1.64 31.87 18.88
CA ALA A 11 2.77 31.43 18.07
C ALA A 11 2.25 30.53 16.97
N SER A 12 2.23 31.04 15.74
CA SER A 12 2.03 30.24 14.53
C SER A 12 3.28 29.40 14.30
N ASP A 13 3.08 28.08 14.26
CA ASP A 13 4.09 27.07 13.99
C ASP A 13 4.60 27.23 12.54
N PRO A 14 5.91 27.52 12.29
CA PRO A 14 6.41 27.81 10.95
C PRO A 14 6.69 26.56 10.09
N ALA A 15 6.31 25.36 10.54
CA ALA A 15 6.63 24.10 9.85
C ALA A 15 5.54 23.59 8.88
N ALA A 16 4.46 24.34 8.62
CA ALA A 16 3.31 23.88 7.84
C ALA A 16 3.30 24.30 6.36
N GLY A 17 4.42 24.71 5.76
CA GLY A 17 4.41 25.39 4.46
C GLY A 17 5.42 24.95 3.40
N ALA A 18 6.03 23.77 3.48
CA ALA A 18 6.70 23.22 2.31
C ALA A 18 5.63 22.53 1.43
N ALA A 19 5.34 23.08 0.24
CA ALA A 19 4.53 22.43 -0.78
C ALA A 19 5.22 21.11 -1.17
N LEU A 20 4.88 20.03 -0.48
CA LEU A 20 5.26 18.67 -0.87
C LEU A 20 4.63 18.43 -2.24
N GLY A 21 5.45 18.18 -3.27
CA GLY A 21 4.99 17.77 -4.59
C GLY A 21 3.97 16.63 -4.47
N LYS A 22 3.15 16.43 -5.52
CA LYS A 22 2.17 15.32 -5.50
C LYS A 22 2.85 14.03 -5.07
N SER A 23 2.27 13.35 -4.10
CA SER A 23 2.76 12.05 -3.62
C SER A 23 2.83 11.05 -4.78
N ASN A 24 3.84 10.19 -4.80
CA ASN A 24 3.98 9.08 -5.75
C ASN A 24 3.79 7.71 -5.05
N ILE A 25 3.20 7.72 -3.85
CA ILE A 25 2.96 6.52 -3.05
C ILE A 25 1.60 5.92 -3.40
N LEU A 26 1.63 4.66 -3.82
CA LEU A 26 0.47 3.79 -4.01
C LEU A 26 0.36 2.89 -2.77
N ALA A 27 -0.56 3.17 -1.88
CA ALA A 27 -0.84 2.30 -0.76
C ALA A 27 -1.73 1.13 -1.21
N VAL A 28 -1.33 -0.08 -0.90
CA VAL A 28 -2.14 -1.30 -1.09
C VAL A 28 -2.64 -1.74 0.27
N ALA A 29 -3.95 -1.78 0.43
CA ALA A 29 -4.62 -2.04 1.69
C ALA A 29 -5.77 -3.04 1.54
N SER A 30 -6.21 -3.60 2.65
CA SER A 30 -7.40 -4.43 2.70
C SER A 30 -8.02 -4.40 4.09
N GLY A 31 -9.32 -4.56 4.17
CA GLY A 31 -10.01 -4.70 5.46
C GLY A 31 -9.78 -6.07 6.11
N LYS A 32 -9.43 -7.11 5.32
CA LYS A 32 -9.28 -8.51 5.76
C LYS A 32 -7.93 -9.09 5.34
N GLY A 33 -7.37 -9.98 6.16
CA GLY A 33 -6.20 -10.78 5.81
C GLY A 33 -6.53 -11.86 4.77
N GLY A 34 -5.51 -12.32 4.02
CA GLY A 34 -5.65 -13.43 3.07
C GLY A 34 -6.26 -13.09 1.72
N VAL A 35 -6.60 -11.83 1.43
CA VAL A 35 -7.15 -11.39 0.13
C VAL A 35 -6.10 -11.25 -0.98
N GLY A 36 -4.83 -11.60 -0.71
CA GLY A 36 -3.75 -11.58 -1.71
C GLY A 36 -3.06 -10.22 -1.87
N LYS A 37 -3.17 -9.35 -0.90
CA LYS A 37 -2.61 -7.99 -0.91
C LYS A 37 -1.11 -7.95 -1.21
N THR A 38 -0.28 -8.65 -0.42
CA THR A 38 1.18 -8.66 -0.58
C THR A 38 1.61 -9.21 -1.94
N TRP A 39 1.00 -10.31 -2.39
CA TRP A 39 1.26 -10.83 -3.73
C TRP A 39 0.94 -9.78 -4.82
N PHE A 40 -0.21 -9.08 -4.68
CA PHE A 40 -0.58 -8.01 -5.59
C PHE A 40 0.42 -6.86 -5.56
N SER A 41 0.87 -6.44 -4.36
CA SER A 41 1.87 -5.38 -4.18
C SER A 41 3.19 -5.72 -4.87
N ILE A 42 3.69 -6.94 -4.71
CA ILE A 42 4.89 -7.46 -5.39
C ILE A 42 4.71 -7.44 -6.90
N THR A 43 3.59 -7.99 -7.39
CA THR A 43 3.33 -8.11 -8.83
C THR A 43 3.13 -6.72 -9.47
N LEU A 44 2.47 -5.79 -8.77
CA LEU A 44 2.30 -4.40 -9.21
C LEU A 44 3.64 -3.66 -9.29
N ALA A 45 4.50 -3.80 -8.27
CA ALA A 45 5.83 -3.20 -8.28
C ALA A 45 6.66 -3.72 -9.47
N HIS A 46 6.59 -5.04 -9.73
CA HIS A 46 7.26 -5.64 -10.88
C HIS A 46 6.70 -5.14 -12.22
N ALA A 47 5.37 -5.03 -12.36
CA ALA A 47 4.74 -4.51 -13.57
C ALA A 47 5.14 -3.05 -13.85
N LEU A 48 5.20 -2.21 -12.81
CA LEU A 48 5.66 -0.82 -12.92
C LEU A 48 7.14 -0.75 -13.34
N ALA A 49 8.00 -1.60 -12.77
CA ALA A 49 9.41 -1.67 -13.13
C ALA A 49 9.60 -2.14 -14.59
N ARG A 50 8.85 -3.17 -15.04
CA ARG A 50 8.83 -3.61 -16.45
C ARG A 50 8.38 -2.52 -17.42
N ALA A 51 7.51 -1.62 -16.96
CA ALA A 51 7.09 -0.45 -17.73
C ALA A 51 8.14 0.68 -17.76
N GLY A 52 9.33 0.47 -17.19
CA GLY A 52 10.46 1.41 -17.19
C GLY A 52 10.46 2.43 -16.05
N HIS A 53 9.63 2.24 -15.02
CA HIS A 53 9.57 3.14 -13.88
C HIS A 53 10.51 2.68 -12.75
N ARG A 54 11.24 3.63 -12.15
CA ARG A 54 11.99 3.38 -10.92
C ARG A 54 11.00 3.15 -9.78
N THR A 55 10.92 1.92 -9.30
CA THR A 55 9.90 1.47 -8.37
C THR A 55 10.51 0.98 -7.07
N LEU A 56 9.95 1.40 -5.95
CA LEU A 56 10.24 0.89 -4.61
C LEU A 56 9.02 0.13 -4.07
N LEU A 57 9.23 -1.08 -3.58
CA LEU A 57 8.25 -1.83 -2.81
C LEU A 57 8.61 -1.74 -1.33
N PHE A 58 7.68 -1.23 -0.52
CA PHE A 58 7.87 -1.04 0.91
C PHE A 58 6.92 -1.95 1.70
N ASP A 59 7.49 -2.79 2.58
CA ASP A 59 6.73 -3.65 3.48
C ASP A 59 6.23 -2.86 4.70
N GLY A 60 4.99 -2.42 4.65
CA GLY A 60 4.33 -1.68 5.72
C GLY A 60 3.50 -2.56 6.66
N ASP A 61 3.51 -3.91 6.49
CA ASP A 61 2.92 -4.83 7.46
C ASP A 61 3.87 -5.04 8.64
N LEU A 62 3.83 -4.11 9.57
CA LEU A 62 4.74 -4.09 10.73
C LEU A 62 4.56 -5.27 11.69
N GLY A 63 3.48 -6.03 11.54
CA GLY A 63 3.19 -7.19 12.39
C GLY A 63 3.55 -8.52 11.75
N LEU A 64 3.27 -8.66 10.47
CA LEU A 64 3.37 -9.91 9.71
C LEU A 64 4.03 -9.68 8.35
N ALA A 65 5.16 -8.95 8.34
CA ALA A 65 5.97 -8.75 7.14
C ALA A 65 6.24 -10.08 6.42
N ASN A 66 6.06 -10.10 5.11
CA ASN A 66 6.18 -11.34 4.33
C ASN A 66 6.63 -11.13 2.87
N ILE A 67 7.05 -9.93 2.47
CA ILE A 67 7.63 -9.68 1.15
C ILE A 67 8.91 -10.48 0.98
N ASP A 68 9.78 -10.52 2.00
CA ASP A 68 11.01 -11.31 2.03
C ASP A 68 10.74 -12.81 1.79
N VAL A 69 9.72 -13.34 2.48
CA VAL A 69 9.32 -14.75 2.33
C VAL A 69 8.78 -15.04 0.93
N GLN A 70 7.92 -14.18 0.38
CA GLN A 70 7.32 -14.42 -0.93
C GLN A 70 8.32 -14.28 -2.09
N LEU A 71 9.36 -13.46 -1.93
CA LEU A 71 10.42 -13.28 -2.93
C LEU A 71 11.63 -14.19 -2.70
N GLY A 72 11.71 -14.90 -1.56
CA GLY A 72 12.85 -15.75 -1.23
C GLY A 72 14.12 -14.95 -1.00
N VAL A 73 14.01 -13.71 -0.56
CA VAL A 73 15.15 -12.84 -0.31
C VAL A 73 15.47 -12.78 1.19
N THR A 74 16.75 -12.58 1.50
CA THR A 74 17.21 -12.33 2.87
C THR A 74 17.81 -10.94 2.92
N PRO A 75 17.04 -9.91 3.33
CA PRO A 75 17.54 -8.55 3.40
C PRO A 75 18.72 -8.44 4.34
N ARG A 76 19.77 -7.71 3.95
CA ARG A 76 20.92 -7.42 4.82
C ARG A 76 20.53 -6.48 5.96
N ARG A 77 19.62 -5.57 5.68
CA ARG A 77 19.03 -4.62 6.61
C ARG A 77 17.54 -4.58 6.35
N ASP A 78 16.76 -4.55 7.39
CA ASP A 78 15.30 -4.61 7.35
C ASP A 78 14.68 -3.38 8.02
N LEU A 79 13.39 -3.22 7.85
CA LEU A 79 12.64 -2.13 8.46
C LEU A 79 12.74 -2.13 10.00
N GLY A 80 12.89 -3.30 10.63
CA GLY A 80 13.12 -3.42 12.08
C GLY A 80 14.42 -2.73 12.49
N SER A 81 15.48 -2.89 11.72
CA SER A 81 16.79 -2.22 11.95
C SER A 81 16.69 -0.70 11.79
N VAL A 82 15.87 -0.21 10.84
CA VAL A 82 15.58 1.24 10.68
C VAL A 82 14.84 1.76 11.91
N ILE A 83 13.79 1.07 12.33
CA ILE A 83 13.00 1.45 13.49
C ILE A 83 13.82 1.43 14.78
N ALA A 84 14.77 0.50 14.91
CA ALA A 84 15.70 0.44 16.03
C ALA A 84 16.79 1.53 15.97
N GLY A 85 16.87 2.32 14.90
CA GLY A 85 17.90 3.35 14.70
C GLY A 85 19.29 2.80 14.39
N GLN A 86 19.39 1.53 14.01
CA GLN A 86 20.65 0.84 13.69
C GLN A 86 21.11 1.12 12.25
N THR A 87 20.19 1.51 11.38
CA THR A 87 20.43 1.85 9.98
C THR A 87 19.47 2.95 9.51
N THR A 88 19.80 3.60 8.42
CA THR A 88 18.89 4.58 7.78
C THR A 88 17.96 3.88 6.80
N MET A 89 16.83 4.52 6.46
CA MET A 89 15.90 4.04 5.45
C MET A 89 16.62 3.80 4.10
N ALA A 90 17.48 4.72 3.68
CA ALA A 90 18.25 4.59 2.43
C ALA A 90 19.22 3.40 2.44
N GLN A 91 19.78 3.06 3.59
CA GLN A 91 20.66 1.91 3.73
C GLN A 91 19.94 0.56 3.81
N ALA A 92 18.63 0.59 4.07
CA ALA A 92 17.76 -0.59 4.11
C ALA A 92 17.16 -0.94 2.74
N VAL A 93 17.44 -0.15 1.71
CA VAL A 93 17.03 -0.45 0.34
C VAL A 93 17.91 -1.58 -0.19
N ASP A 94 17.29 -2.66 -0.63
CA ASP A 94 17.89 -3.75 -1.38
C ASP A 94 17.31 -3.79 -2.79
N HIS A 95 18.13 -4.12 -3.80
CA HIS A 95 17.68 -4.25 -5.17
C HIS A 95 17.25 -5.69 -5.46
N TYR A 96 15.99 -5.87 -5.87
CA TYR A 96 15.48 -7.16 -6.35
C TYR A 96 15.70 -7.29 -7.85
N ALA A 97 16.86 -7.87 -8.22
CA ALA A 97 17.34 -7.91 -9.61
C ALA A 97 16.41 -8.68 -10.56
N GLU A 98 15.74 -9.76 -10.08
CA GLU A 98 14.82 -10.56 -10.89
C GLU A 98 13.57 -9.74 -11.33
N GLY A 99 13.13 -8.80 -10.51
CA GLY A 99 11.99 -7.94 -10.79
C GLY A 99 12.35 -6.54 -11.29
N GLY A 100 13.62 -6.13 -11.18
CA GLY A 100 14.09 -4.81 -11.62
C GLY A 100 13.56 -3.66 -10.77
N PHE A 101 13.20 -3.91 -9.50
CA PHE A 101 12.72 -2.91 -8.55
C PHE A 101 13.46 -3.01 -7.22
N ASP A 102 13.38 -1.94 -6.43
CA ASP A 102 13.98 -1.90 -5.10
C ASP A 102 12.95 -2.29 -4.04
N ILE A 103 13.45 -2.84 -2.92
CA ILE A 103 12.62 -3.27 -1.79
C ILE A 103 13.15 -2.69 -0.47
N ILE A 104 12.24 -2.35 0.42
CA ILE A 104 12.50 -2.25 1.85
C ILE A 104 11.61 -3.29 2.52
N ALA A 105 12.19 -4.41 2.88
CA ALA A 105 11.47 -5.52 3.46
C ALA A 105 11.33 -5.34 4.98
N GLY A 106 10.20 -5.80 5.50
CA GLY A 106 10.07 -6.10 6.91
C GLY A 106 10.86 -7.37 7.26
N ARG A 107 10.89 -7.72 8.53
CA ARG A 107 11.45 -8.99 8.98
C ARG A 107 10.33 -9.86 9.53
N SER A 108 10.13 -11.02 8.91
CA SER A 108 9.18 -12.01 9.40
C SER A 108 9.49 -12.38 10.85
N GLY A 109 8.46 -12.35 11.72
CA GLY A 109 8.60 -12.70 13.13
C GLY A 109 9.08 -11.58 14.06
N SER A 110 9.25 -10.35 13.60
CA SER A 110 9.61 -9.19 14.42
C SER A 110 8.44 -8.53 15.16
N GLY A 111 7.53 -9.31 15.69
CA GLY A 111 6.21 -8.95 16.24
C GLY A 111 6.07 -7.69 17.13
N ASN A 112 7.15 -7.04 17.53
CA ASN A 112 7.10 -5.81 18.34
C ASN A 112 6.85 -4.55 17.52
N LEU A 113 6.88 -4.62 16.18
CA LEU A 113 6.72 -3.44 15.33
C LEU A 113 5.27 -2.96 15.25
N ALA A 114 4.29 -3.86 15.45
CA ALA A 114 2.87 -3.51 15.48
C ALA A 114 2.49 -2.60 16.68
N THR A 115 3.31 -2.58 17.74
CA THR A 115 3.06 -1.80 18.97
C THR A 115 3.82 -0.48 19.01
N LEU A 116 4.36 -0.02 17.90
CA LEU A 116 5.09 1.24 17.83
C LEU A 116 4.24 2.44 18.27
N PRO A 117 4.83 3.37 19.03
CA PRO A 117 4.13 4.60 19.38
C PRO A 117 3.83 5.45 18.14
N PRO A 118 2.74 6.23 18.13
CA PRO A 118 2.34 7.05 16.98
C PRO A 118 3.44 7.96 16.44
N SER A 119 4.26 8.53 17.32
CA SER A 119 5.39 9.41 16.93
C SER A 119 6.41 8.68 16.06
N ARG A 120 6.70 7.41 16.36
CA ARG A 120 7.63 6.60 15.54
C ARG A 120 7.03 6.21 14.19
N LEU A 121 5.72 5.93 14.15
CA LEU A 121 5.01 5.66 12.89
C LEU A 121 4.96 6.92 11.99
N ILE A 122 4.76 8.10 12.59
CA ILE A 122 4.79 9.37 11.86
C ILE A 122 6.19 9.66 11.33
N ALA A 123 7.24 9.42 12.15
CA ALA A 123 8.63 9.57 11.70
C ALA A 123 8.93 8.62 10.53
N LEU A 124 8.56 7.33 10.65
CA LEU A 124 8.73 6.34 9.59
C LEU A 124 8.04 6.76 8.29
N ARG A 125 6.80 7.24 8.37
CA ARG A 125 6.09 7.79 7.21
C ARG A 125 6.82 8.98 6.61
N THR A 126 7.34 9.88 7.41
CA THR A 126 8.10 11.06 6.93
C THR A 126 9.37 10.63 6.20
N GLU A 127 10.11 9.65 6.73
CA GLU A 127 11.29 9.07 6.07
C GLU A 127 10.92 8.36 4.76
N LEU A 128 9.78 7.64 4.73
CA LEU A 128 9.26 7.04 3.51
C LEU A 128 8.95 8.09 2.44
N HIS A 129 8.31 9.19 2.80
CA HIS A 129 8.05 10.28 1.86
C HIS A 129 9.35 10.94 1.36
N ALA A 130 10.38 11.02 2.19
CA ALA A 130 11.68 11.57 1.77
C ALA A 130 12.37 10.65 0.75
N ILE A 131 12.43 9.34 1.00
CA ILE A 131 13.05 8.39 0.07
C ILE A 131 12.23 8.25 -1.23
N ALA A 132 10.92 8.40 -1.16
CA ALA A 132 10.02 8.32 -2.29
C ALA A 132 10.36 9.33 -3.41
N GLN A 133 10.99 10.45 -3.08
CA GLN A 133 11.43 11.44 -4.07
C GLN A 133 12.46 10.89 -5.07
N GLY A 134 13.15 9.80 -4.73
CA GLY A 134 14.09 9.10 -5.60
C GLY A 134 13.45 8.15 -6.62
N TYR A 135 12.15 7.91 -6.52
CA TYR A 135 11.42 6.91 -7.32
C TYR A 135 10.31 7.54 -8.14
N ASP A 136 9.90 6.85 -9.20
CA ASP A 136 8.69 7.22 -9.94
C ASP A 136 7.44 6.72 -9.23
N TRP A 137 7.52 5.54 -8.61
CA TRP A 137 6.46 4.92 -7.84
C TRP A 137 6.98 4.26 -6.56
N VAL A 138 6.21 4.39 -5.50
CA VAL A 138 6.40 3.61 -4.26
C VAL A 138 5.14 2.80 -4.02
N VAL A 139 5.24 1.48 -4.04
CA VAL A 139 4.16 0.57 -3.64
C VAL A 139 4.32 0.27 -2.16
N LEU A 140 3.37 0.73 -1.36
CA LEU A 140 3.34 0.54 0.08
C LEU A 140 2.38 -0.62 0.42
N ASP A 141 2.90 -1.80 0.73
CA ASP A 141 2.11 -2.95 1.18
C ASP A 141 1.76 -2.80 2.65
N LEU A 142 0.50 -2.56 2.97
CA LEU A 142 0.03 -2.32 4.34
C LEU A 142 -0.45 -3.62 5.01
N GLY A 143 -0.45 -3.67 6.32
CA GLY A 143 -1.15 -4.71 7.08
C GLY A 143 -2.65 -4.71 6.80
N ALA A 144 -3.34 -5.81 7.12
CA ALA A 144 -4.78 -5.90 6.99
C ALA A 144 -5.50 -5.14 8.13
N GLY A 145 -6.70 -4.66 7.86
CA GLY A 145 -7.55 -4.00 8.85
C GLY A 145 -7.38 -2.49 8.93
N ILE A 146 -7.95 -1.90 9.97
CA ILE A 146 -8.08 -0.44 10.16
C ILE A 146 -7.30 0.07 11.39
N GLU A 147 -6.31 -0.69 11.82
CA GLU A 147 -5.53 -0.35 13.00
C GLU A 147 -4.75 0.95 12.82
N ARG A 148 -4.33 1.53 13.95
CA ARG A 148 -3.64 2.82 13.98
C ARG A 148 -2.41 2.87 13.08
N ALA A 149 -1.61 1.81 13.06
CA ALA A 149 -0.40 1.77 12.23
C ALA A 149 -0.75 1.90 10.73
N VAL A 150 -1.74 1.13 10.26
CA VAL A 150 -2.23 1.19 8.87
C VAL A 150 -2.74 2.59 8.54
N ARG A 151 -3.56 3.20 9.40
CA ARG A 151 -4.11 4.56 9.21
C ARG A 151 -3.02 5.64 9.14
N ILE A 152 -1.98 5.54 9.97
CA ILE A 152 -0.87 6.49 9.93
C ILE A 152 -0.05 6.30 8.65
N LEU A 153 0.25 5.07 8.26
CA LEU A 153 1.09 4.79 7.09
C LEU A 153 0.38 5.11 5.76
N VAL A 154 -0.93 4.85 5.64
CA VAL A 154 -1.70 5.22 4.44
C VAL A 154 -1.81 6.74 4.28
N GLY A 155 -1.66 7.49 5.37
CA GLY A 155 -1.80 8.94 5.37
C GLY A 155 -0.86 9.64 4.38
N ARG A 156 -1.42 10.53 3.54
CA ARG A 156 -0.75 11.25 2.45
C ARG A 156 -0.33 10.37 1.27
N SER A 157 -0.86 9.16 1.12
CA SER A 157 -0.71 8.40 -0.12
C SER A 157 -1.48 9.09 -1.25
N ARG A 158 -0.91 9.08 -2.46
CA ARG A 158 -1.61 9.58 -3.66
C ARG A 158 -2.87 8.76 -3.93
N THR A 159 -2.70 7.45 -4.00
CA THR A 159 -3.79 6.52 -4.26
C THR A 159 -3.74 5.38 -3.25
N CYS A 160 -4.90 5.04 -2.69
CA CYS A 160 -5.08 3.85 -1.87
C CYS A 160 -5.86 2.80 -2.66
N LEU A 161 -5.20 1.69 -3.01
CA LEU A 161 -5.78 0.55 -3.69
C LEU A 161 -6.34 -0.42 -2.63
N VAL A 162 -7.66 -0.48 -2.51
CA VAL A 162 -8.34 -1.35 -1.54
C VAL A 162 -8.65 -2.69 -2.19
N VAL A 163 -7.95 -3.73 -1.76
CA VAL A 163 -8.10 -5.10 -2.27
C VAL A 163 -9.24 -5.81 -1.55
N ALA A 164 -10.18 -6.34 -2.32
CA ALA A 164 -11.30 -7.14 -1.84
C ALA A 164 -11.49 -8.40 -2.69
N THR A 165 -12.15 -9.41 -2.12
CA THR A 165 -12.60 -10.62 -2.82
C THR A 165 -14.12 -10.70 -2.80
N ASP A 166 -14.71 -11.68 -3.47
CA ASP A 166 -16.16 -11.92 -3.50
C ASP A 166 -16.75 -12.46 -2.18
N GLU A 167 -15.89 -12.76 -1.19
CA GLU A 167 -16.35 -13.20 0.13
C GLU A 167 -17.13 -12.07 0.85
N PRO A 168 -18.32 -12.32 1.41
CA PRO A 168 -19.13 -11.32 2.09
C PRO A 168 -18.38 -10.56 3.19
N THR A 169 -17.55 -11.27 3.97
CA THR A 169 -16.72 -10.65 5.02
C THR A 169 -15.65 -9.73 4.42
N SER A 170 -15.02 -10.12 3.30
CA SER A 170 -14.05 -9.26 2.61
C SER A 170 -14.68 -7.96 2.12
N ILE A 171 -15.90 -8.02 1.56
CA ILE A 171 -16.64 -6.85 1.09
C ILE A 171 -16.98 -5.92 2.28
N THR A 172 -17.47 -6.49 3.39
CA THR A 172 -17.82 -5.72 4.60
C THR A 172 -16.59 -5.03 5.19
N ASP A 173 -15.47 -5.75 5.30
CA ASP A 173 -14.24 -5.23 5.88
C ASP A 173 -13.59 -4.18 4.95
N ALA A 174 -13.65 -4.39 3.62
CA ALA A 174 -13.21 -3.39 2.64
C ALA A 174 -14.05 -2.10 2.73
N TYR A 175 -15.38 -2.22 2.89
CA TYR A 175 -16.24 -1.07 3.13
C TYR A 175 -15.84 -0.32 4.42
N ALA A 176 -15.58 -1.03 5.52
CA ALA A 176 -15.15 -0.42 6.78
C ALA A 176 -13.82 0.32 6.61
N PHE A 177 -12.86 -0.25 5.87
CA PHE A 177 -11.60 0.38 5.54
C PHE A 177 -11.79 1.66 4.71
N ILE A 178 -12.59 1.60 3.62
CA ILE A 178 -12.90 2.75 2.77
C ILE A 178 -13.55 3.86 3.59
N LYS A 179 -14.50 3.52 4.46
CA LYS A 179 -15.19 4.48 5.35
C LYS A 179 -14.19 5.27 6.20
N VAL A 180 -13.28 4.58 6.89
CA VAL A 180 -12.29 5.24 7.74
C VAL A 180 -11.32 6.09 6.92
N THR A 181 -10.82 5.55 5.79
CA THR A 181 -9.88 6.25 4.91
C THR A 181 -10.50 7.52 4.33
N ALA A 182 -11.77 7.48 3.92
CA ALA A 182 -12.47 8.62 3.34
C ALA A 182 -12.82 9.68 4.40
N LEU A 183 -13.34 9.27 5.57
CA LEU A 183 -13.73 10.20 6.64
C LEU A 183 -12.53 10.93 7.25
N ASP A 184 -11.40 10.26 7.36
CA ASP A 184 -10.18 10.83 7.92
C ASP A 184 -9.27 11.48 6.83
N HIS A 185 -9.71 11.51 5.58
CA HIS A 185 -8.96 12.05 4.43
C HIS A 185 -7.51 11.52 4.35
N LEU A 186 -7.34 10.21 4.54
CA LEU A 186 -6.02 9.60 4.63
C LEU A 186 -5.30 9.48 3.27
N ALA A 187 -6.03 9.36 2.17
CA ALA A 187 -5.48 9.29 0.81
C ALA A 187 -6.17 10.31 -0.09
N GLU A 188 -5.46 10.77 -1.14
CA GLU A 188 -6.03 11.71 -2.12
C GLU A 188 -7.07 11.02 -3.02
N ASP A 189 -6.86 9.75 -3.34
CA ASP A 189 -7.70 8.93 -4.21
C ASP A 189 -7.84 7.51 -3.62
N ILE A 190 -9.04 6.96 -3.64
CA ILE A 190 -9.33 5.59 -3.18
C ILE A 190 -9.88 4.81 -4.36
N ARG A 191 -9.27 3.66 -4.68
CA ARG A 191 -9.72 2.77 -5.76
C ARG A 191 -9.90 1.35 -5.26
N ILE A 192 -10.78 0.61 -5.91
CA ILE A 192 -11.07 -0.77 -5.55
C ILE A 192 -10.35 -1.71 -6.53
N VAL A 193 -9.68 -2.72 -5.99
CA VAL A 193 -9.13 -3.87 -6.73
C VAL A 193 -9.90 -5.09 -6.29
N VAL A 194 -10.58 -5.77 -7.22
CA VAL A 194 -11.21 -7.06 -6.93
C VAL A 194 -10.23 -8.16 -7.29
N ASN A 195 -9.81 -8.93 -6.30
CA ASN A 195 -8.85 -10.04 -6.47
C ASN A 195 -9.52 -11.41 -6.38
N MET A 196 -8.88 -12.41 -6.96
CA MET A 196 -9.35 -13.82 -6.97
C MET A 196 -10.75 -14.01 -7.58
N ALA A 197 -11.16 -13.15 -8.50
CA ALA A 197 -12.44 -13.26 -9.17
C ALA A 197 -12.49 -14.55 -10.03
N ALA A 198 -13.62 -15.24 -10.02
CA ALA A 198 -13.81 -16.42 -10.88
C ALA A 198 -13.84 -16.04 -12.37
N GLY A 199 -14.19 -14.80 -12.68
CA GLY A 199 -14.16 -14.20 -14.01
C GLY A 199 -14.47 -12.72 -13.93
N THR A 200 -14.33 -12.00 -15.06
CA THR A 200 -14.55 -10.55 -15.11
C THR A 200 -15.95 -10.15 -14.62
N ARG A 201 -17.00 -10.88 -15.03
CA ARG A 201 -18.39 -10.59 -14.60
C ARG A 201 -18.59 -10.74 -13.10
N ASP A 202 -17.93 -11.72 -12.47
CA ASP A 202 -18.03 -11.94 -11.03
C ASP A 202 -17.30 -10.81 -10.29
N GLY A 203 -16.14 -10.40 -10.79
CA GLY A 203 -15.42 -9.23 -10.30
C GLY A 203 -16.23 -7.95 -10.41
N GLU A 204 -16.90 -7.70 -11.52
CA GLU A 204 -17.79 -6.56 -11.72
C GLU A 204 -18.97 -6.57 -10.74
N ARG A 205 -19.54 -7.74 -10.44
CA ARG A 205 -20.62 -7.90 -9.45
C ARG A 205 -20.12 -7.54 -8.05
N THR A 206 -18.95 -8.04 -7.67
CA THR A 206 -18.30 -7.75 -6.38
C THR A 206 -18.03 -6.26 -6.24
N TYR A 207 -17.42 -5.65 -7.25
CA TYR A 207 -17.22 -4.20 -7.30
C TYR A 207 -18.53 -3.43 -7.18
N GLY A 208 -19.56 -3.81 -7.96
CA GLY A 208 -20.89 -3.17 -7.94
C GLY A 208 -21.53 -3.17 -6.56
N THR A 209 -21.38 -4.27 -5.81
CA THR A 209 -21.88 -4.38 -4.44
C THR A 209 -21.17 -3.39 -3.51
N LEU A 210 -19.83 -3.34 -3.54
CA LEU A 210 -19.04 -2.44 -2.69
C LEU A 210 -19.27 -0.98 -3.07
N ARG A 211 -19.28 -0.65 -4.38
CA ARG A 211 -19.56 0.69 -4.88
C ARG A 211 -20.96 1.17 -4.45
N LYS A 212 -21.99 0.31 -4.54
CA LYS A 212 -23.34 0.63 -4.11
C LYS A 212 -23.37 1.00 -2.63
N ALA A 213 -22.73 0.22 -1.76
CA ALA A 213 -22.64 0.52 -0.33
C ALA A 213 -21.93 1.86 -0.07
N CYS A 214 -20.80 2.12 -0.73
CA CYS A 214 -20.09 3.39 -0.61
C CYS A 214 -20.95 4.58 -1.05
N ARG A 215 -21.65 4.46 -2.17
CA ARG A 215 -22.55 5.51 -2.67
C ARG A 215 -23.71 5.78 -1.73
N GLU A 216 -24.35 4.73 -1.22
CA GLU A 216 -25.54 4.86 -0.36
C GLU A 216 -25.20 5.46 1.00
N PHE A 217 -24.13 5.00 1.62
CA PHE A 217 -23.81 5.33 3.02
C PHE A 217 -22.69 6.37 3.20
N LEU A 218 -21.73 6.44 2.27
CA LEU A 218 -20.60 7.36 2.36
C LEU A 218 -20.68 8.53 1.39
N LYS A 219 -21.61 8.49 0.41
CA LYS A 219 -21.77 9.49 -0.66
C LYS A 219 -20.51 9.64 -1.53
N ILE A 220 -19.73 8.59 -1.67
CA ILE A 220 -18.57 8.51 -2.55
C ILE A 220 -18.69 7.31 -3.49
N GLU A 221 -18.03 7.37 -4.63
CA GLU A 221 -18.00 6.27 -5.60
C GLU A 221 -16.53 5.95 -5.95
N PRO A 222 -15.82 5.17 -5.12
CA PRO A 222 -14.45 4.78 -5.44
C PRO A 222 -14.40 4.03 -6.78
N PRO A 223 -13.56 4.46 -7.75
CA PRO A 223 -13.47 3.80 -9.04
C PRO A 223 -12.86 2.41 -8.94
N LEU A 224 -13.17 1.57 -9.91
CA LEU A 224 -12.52 0.27 -10.10
C LEU A 224 -11.13 0.50 -10.69
N ALA A 225 -10.08 0.07 -9.96
CA ALA A 225 -8.72 0.02 -10.50
C ALA A 225 -8.54 -1.17 -11.44
N GLY A 226 -9.13 -2.32 -11.10
CA GLY A 226 -9.14 -3.51 -11.93
C GLY A 226 -9.67 -4.74 -11.22
N ILE A 227 -9.83 -5.80 -12.00
CA ILE A 227 -10.25 -7.12 -11.56
C ILE A 227 -9.10 -8.08 -11.86
N ILE A 228 -8.67 -8.84 -10.85
CA ILE A 228 -7.64 -9.86 -10.99
C ILE A 228 -8.33 -11.22 -10.89
N ARG A 229 -8.27 -11.99 -11.97
CA ARG A 229 -8.86 -13.31 -12.04
C ARG A 229 -8.05 -14.31 -11.22
N ARG A 230 -8.74 -15.31 -10.71
CA ARG A 230 -8.12 -16.41 -9.96
C ARG A 230 -7.22 -17.22 -10.87
N ASP A 231 -5.98 -17.43 -10.42
CA ASP A 231 -4.96 -18.13 -11.18
C ASP A 231 -4.15 -19.03 -10.24
N ASP A 232 -4.08 -20.32 -10.53
CA ASP A 232 -3.36 -21.28 -9.69
C ASP A 232 -1.83 -21.11 -9.76
N HIS A 233 -1.31 -20.48 -10.83
CA HIS A 233 0.11 -20.15 -10.95
C HIS A 233 0.56 -19.17 -9.86
N VAL A 234 -0.34 -18.35 -9.33
CA VAL A 234 -0.05 -17.47 -8.19
C VAL A 234 0.42 -18.26 -6.98
N LYS A 235 -0.31 -19.32 -6.63
CA LYS A 235 0.07 -20.18 -5.49
C LYS A 235 1.37 -20.95 -5.76
N ASP A 236 1.61 -21.37 -7.00
CA ASP A 236 2.89 -22.01 -7.37
C ASP A 236 4.07 -21.03 -7.20
N CYS A 237 3.91 -19.80 -7.69
CA CYS A 237 4.94 -18.76 -7.56
C CYS A 237 5.25 -18.43 -6.08
N ILE A 238 4.23 -18.26 -5.24
CA ILE A 238 4.43 -18.01 -3.79
C ILE A 238 5.20 -19.18 -3.13
N ARG A 239 4.83 -20.44 -3.44
CA ARG A 239 5.52 -21.62 -2.90
C ARG A 239 6.97 -21.74 -3.37
N ARG A 240 7.26 -21.27 -4.57
CA ARG A 240 8.60 -21.29 -5.17
C ARG A 240 9.38 -20.02 -4.90
N GLN A 241 8.80 -19.07 -4.16
CA GLN A 241 9.44 -17.80 -3.81
C GLN A 241 9.95 -17.04 -5.05
N THR A 242 9.11 -16.93 -6.07
CA THR A 242 9.43 -16.24 -7.33
C THR A 242 8.28 -15.34 -7.77
N SER A 243 8.59 -14.30 -8.54
CA SER A 243 7.57 -13.40 -9.07
C SER A 243 6.74 -14.05 -10.20
N LEU A 244 5.43 -13.77 -10.22
CA LEU A 244 4.53 -14.25 -11.27
C LEU A 244 4.96 -13.76 -12.66
N LEU A 245 5.35 -12.48 -12.80
CA LEU A 245 5.72 -11.91 -14.09
C LEU A 245 7.05 -12.45 -14.64
N THR A 246 7.92 -12.98 -13.80
CA THR A 246 9.13 -13.70 -14.23
C THR A 246 8.76 -15.09 -14.75
N ARG A 247 7.96 -15.83 -13.97
CA ARG A 247 7.74 -17.25 -14.21
C ARG A 247 6.59 -17.53 -15.18
N HIS A 248 5.51 -16.79 -15.08
CA HIS A 248 4.27 -16.98 -15.83
C HIS A 248 3.69 -15.66 -16.34
N PRO A 249 4.43 -14.89 -17.19
CA PRO A 249 4.05 -13.53 -17.57
C PRO A 249 2.76 -13.43 -18.40
N ASN A 250 2.33 -14.52 -19.02
CA ASN A 250 1.19 -14.53 -19.94
C ASN A 250 -0.08 -15.11 -19.31
N THR A 251 -0.11 -15.32 -18.00
CA THR A 251 -1.29 -15.80 -17.30
C THR A 251 -2.32 -14.71 -17.09
N GLU A 252 -3.57 -15.08 -16.85
CA GLU A 252 -4.65 -14.11 -16.70
C GLU A 252 -4.39 -13.12 -15.57
N ALA A 253 -3.94 -13.60 -14.40
CA ALA A 253 -3.63 -12.73 -13.27
C ALA A 253 -2.44 -11.78 -13.57
N ALA A 254 -1.43 -12.25 -14.33
CA ALA A 254 -0.30 -11.41 -14.73
C ALA A 254 -0.76 -10.25 -15.63
N LEU A 255 -1.53 -10.55 -16.67
CA LEU A 255 -2.07 -9.57 -17.61
C LEU A 255 -3.03 -8.58 -16.93
N ASP A 256 -3.84 -9.07 -15.98
CA ASP A 256 -4.75 -8.22 -15.21
C ASP A 256 -3.97 -7.18 -14.38
N VAL A 257 -2.88 -7.60 -13.70
CA VAL A 257 -2.05 -6.67 -12.92
C VAL A 257 -1.28 -5.70 -13.83
N GLU A 258 -0.76 -6.14 -14.97
CA GLU A 258 -0.12 -5.24 -15.95
C GLU A 258 -1.11 -4.20 -16.49
N THR A 259 -2.37 -4.58 -16.71
CA THR A 259 -3.44 -3.65 -17.10
C THR A 259 -3.70 -2.60 -16.02
N ILE A 260 -3.73 -3.01 -14.75
CA ILE A 260 -3.87 -2.09 -13.61
C ILE A 260 -2.69 -1.12 -13.58
N ALA A 261 -1.44 -1.62 -13.70
CA ALA A 261 -0.24 -0.80 -13.72
C ALA A 261 -0.28 0.24 -14.86
N GLY A 262 -0.65 -0.18 -16.07
CA GLY A 262 -0.81 0.70 -17.23
C GLY A 262 -1.84 1.81 -17.01
N THR A 263 -2.98 1.49 -16.40
CA THR A 263 -4.02 2.49 -16.08
C THR A 263 -3.51 3.51 -15.06
N LEU A 264 -2.79 3.06 -14.03
CA LEU A 264 -2.22 3.96 -12.99
C LEU A 264 -1.18 4.91 -13.56
N THR A 265 -0.37 4.45 -14.50
CA THR A 265 0.69 5.28 -15.13
C THR A 265 0.14 6.32 -16.11
N THR A 266 -0.95 6.02 -16.81
CA THR A 266 -1.58 6.93 -17.76
C THR A 266 -2.33 8.10 -17.08
N GLN A 267 -2.75 7.91 -15.83
CA GLN A 267 -3.53 8.91 -15.06
C GLN A 267 -2.67 9.77 -14.11
N ARG A 268 -1.35 9.78 -14.30
CA ARG A 268 -0.38 10.52 -13.45
C ARG A 268 -0.42 12.06 -13.59
#